data_752c38be08a36331c980e720e0623094
#
_entry.id   752c38be08a36331c980e720e0623094
#
_cell.length_a   1.000
_cell.length_b   1.000
_cell.length_c   1.000
_cell.angle_alpha   90.00
_cell.angle_beta   90.00
_cell.angle_gamma   90.00
#
_symmetry.space_group_name_H-M   'P 1'
#
loop_
_entity.id
_entity.type
_entity.pdbx_description
1 polymer ?
#
loop_
_entity_poly.entity_id
_entity_poly.type
_entity_poly.pdbx_seq_one_letter_code
_entity_poly.pdbx_strand_id
1 'polypeptide(L)'
;MTVLDYLRGTERLTGTKEGCAEGDCGACTIVVATPGQEGPRYEAVNACLMMVPQLTGRDVLTVEGLADRDGQLHPVQSALVEADATQCGFCTPGFAMAMFAFSQDGGIRGDDTIHEALAGNLCRCTGYRPIVEACRGLQPTPAGCLRSNHDDGNTSMPDGNAVYRNGDQVFHAPTSLDALTRLRTQHPDAILLGGGTDLGLRVSKERVAFPAVIWTGAIAELKVISEKDAALRIGAAATYSDVLPYLDKHFPSFAAMVRRIGSRQIRNLGTFAGNLATASPIGDTIPCLMALGAEVKLRSQAGSRTLPVDQFITGYRKTAMRPDEFIDSIRIPLLPRDRVFKAYKLSKRFDQDISTLVAAFNIKIDGGVVREVRTAFGGMAAQAARAGHVEAVLTGRPWTEDALAGIDVVIAQDFKPMSDHRGSTDYRLRAAANLLRRLHAETSSPCSTQVWSL
;
A
#
# COMPACT_ATOMS: atom_id res chain seq x y z
N MET A 1 19.98 3.70 8.58
CA MET A 1 20.48 3.99 7.23
C MET A 1 19.47 3.43 6.23
N THR A 2 19.10 4.19 5.19
CA THR A 2 18.29 3.71 4.08
C THR A 2 19.14 2.89 3.09
N VAL A 3 18.47 2.06 2.29
CA VAL A 3 19.16 1.34 1.20
C VAL A 3 19.75 2.32 0.18
N LEU A 4 19.09 3.45 -0.08
CA LEU A 4 19.60 4.50 -0.96
C LEU A 4 20.93 5.08 -0.45
N ASP A 5 20.98 5.44 0.85
CA ASP A 5 22.21 5.96 1.47
C ASP A 5 23.36 4.94 1.38
N TYR A 6 23.04 3.65 1.62
CA TYR A 6 24.02 2.56 1.54
C TYR A 6 24.55 2.36 0.12
N LEU A 7 23.67 2.24 -0.87
CA LEU A 7 24.08 2.06 -2.26
C LEU A 7 24.98 3.21 -2.75
N ARG A 8 24.57 4.44 -2.49
CA ARG A 8 25.30 5.61 -2.98
C ARG A 8 26.54 5.95 -2.15
N GLY A 9 26.46 5.77 -0.84
CA GLY A 9 27.54 6.17 0.11
C GLY A 9 28.59 5.09 0.30
N THR A 10 28.17 3.83 0.48
CA THR A 10 29.07 2.72 0.82
C THR A 10 29.47 1.95 -0.44
N GLU A 11 28.51 1.48 -1.23
CA GLU A 11 28.74 0.67 -2.43
C GLU A 11 29.18 1.50 -3.64
N ARG A 12 29.00 2.83 -3.58
CA ARG A 12 29.30 3.75 -4.69
C ARG A 12 28.49 3.50 -5.96
N LEU A 13 27.36 2.79 -5.87
CA LEU A 13 26.42 2.56 -6.94
C LEU A 13 25.51 3.80 -7.11
N THR A 14 25.97 4.76 -7.90
CA THR A 14 25.35 6.09 -8.01
C THR A 14 24.28 6.20 -9.10
N GLY A 15 24.03 5.14 -9.85
CA GLY A 15 22.93 5.04 -10.83
C GLY A 15 21.56 5.15 -10.15
N THR A 16 21.38 4.58 -8.95
CA THR A 16 20.21 4.82 -8.12
C THR A 16 20.23 6.25 -7.60
N LYS A 17 19.22 7.09 -7.95
CA LYS A 17 19.24 8.55 -7.71
C LYS A 17 18.39 8.93 -6.49
N GLU A 18 18.77 10.01 -5.81
CA GLU A 18 17.94 10.69 -4.82
C GLU A 18 17.22 11.88 -5.46
N GLY A 19 15.88 11.80 -5.56
CA GLY A 19 15.06 12.93 -5.99
C GLY A 19 14.27 13.51 -4.82
N CYS A 20 13.23 12.82 -4.36
CA CYS A 20 12.36 13.31 -3.29
C CYS A 20 12.71 12.81 -1.89
N ALA A 21 13.36 11.64 -1.75
CA ALA A 21 13.61 10.93 -0.50
C ALA A 21 12.33 10.63 0.32
N GLU A 22 11.17 10.50 -0.35
CA GLU A 22 9.86 10.29 0.31
C GLU A 22 8.96 9.26 -0.40
N GLY A 23 9.53 8.55 -1.41
CA GLY A 23 8.81 7.47 -2.09
C GLY A 23 7.92 7.89 -3.25
N ASP A 24 7.90 9.19 -3.64
CA ASP A 24 7.01 9.73 -4.67
C ASP A 24 7.60 9.74 -6.09
N CYS A 25 8.89 10.06 -6.24
CA CYS A 25 9.46 10.36 -7.56
C CYS A 25 9.99 9.14 -8.32
N GLY A 26 10.23 8.02 -7.65
CA GLY A 26 10.75 6.78 -8.23
C GLY A 26 12.21 6.83 -8.72
N ALA A 27 12.94 7.96 -8.61
CA ALA A 27 14.34 8.05 -9.02
C ALA A 27 15.25 7.07 -8.27
N CYS A 28 14.83 6.64 -7.08
CA CYS A 28 15.50 5.65 -6.24
C CYS A 28 14.99 4.22 -6.42
N THR A 29 14.20 3.93 -7.46
CA THR A 29 13.69 2.58 -7.68
C THR A 29 14.83 1.60 -7.89
N ILE A 30 14.80 0.53 -7.11
CA ILE A 30 15.62 -0.67 -7.23
C ILE A 30 14.69 -1.88 -7.37
N VAL A 31 15.24 -3.02 -7.71
CA VAL A 31 14.49 -4.29 -7.67
C VAL A 31 15.06 -5.16 -6.57
N VAL A 32 14.15 -5.69 -5.77
CA VAL A 32 14.47 -6.70 -4.75
C VAL A 32 13.97 -8.05 -5.25
N ALA A 33 14.86 -9.03 -5.30
CA ALA A 33 14.51 -10.40 -5.62
C ALA A 33 14.36 -11.20 -4.32
N THR A 34 13.17 -11.74 -4.11
CA THR A 34 12.87 -12.60 -2.96
C THR A 34 12.75 -14.04 -3.43
N PRO A 35 13.44 -15.02 -2.83
CA PRO A 35 13.31 -16.42 -3.17
C PRO A 35 11.85 -16.90 -3.08
N GLY A 36 11.39 -17.64 -4.08
CA GLY A 36 10.06 -18.24 -4.14
C GLY A 36 10.09 -19.68 -4.63
N GLN A 37 8.99 -20.42 -4.49
CA GLN A 37 8.90 -21.84 -4.91
C GLN A 37 9.00 -22.02 -6.42
N GLU A 38 8.51 -21.06 -7.21
CA GLU A 38 8.51 -21.10 -8.68
C GLU A 38 9.65 -20.26 -9.29
N GLY A 39 10.60 -19.82 -8.47
CA GLY A 39 11.69 -18.92 -8.82
C GLY A 39 11.63 -17.61 -8.04
N PRO A 40 12.63 -16.73 -8.22
CA PRO A 40 12.68 -15.45 -7.51
C PRO A 40 11.54 -14.52 -7.96
N ARG A 41 10.92 -13.86 -6.99
CA ARG A 41 9.96 -12.77 -7.23
C ARG A 41 10.71 -11.45 -7.26
N TYR A 42 10.59 -10.73 -8.38
CA TYR A 42 11.24 -9.44 -8.61
C TYR A 42 10.28 -8.29 -8.33
N GLU A 43 10.59 -7.47 -7.35
CA GLU A 43 9.72 -6.38 -6.91
C GLU A 43 10.44 -5.03 -7.00
N ALA A 44 9.87 -4.09 -7.77
CA ALA A 44 10.31 -2.71 -7.74
C ALA A 44 9.96 -2.08 -6.38
N VAL A 45 10.94 -1.43 -5.73
CA VAL A 45 10.77 -0.80 -4.42
C VAL A 45 11.52 0.54 -4.35
N ASN A 46 11.14 1.41 -3.40
CA ASN A 46 11.80 2.68 -3.17
C ASN A 46 12.97 2.51 -2.18
N ALA A 47 14.21 2.58 -2.67
CA ALA A 47 15.41 2.48 -1.82
C ALA A 47 15.51 3.58 -0.76
N CYS A 48 14.89 4.74 -0.97
CA CYS A 48 14.90 5.85 -0.02
C CYS A 48 14.07 5.60 1.25
N LEU A 49 13.11 4.67 1.21
CA LEU A 49 12.25 4.33 2.36
C LEU A 49 12.63 3.00 3.03
N MET A 50 13.30 2.13 2.30
CA MET A 50 13.69 0.81 2.79
C MET A 50 14.95 0.92 3.65
N MET A 51 14.96 0.28 4.82
CA MET A 51 16.15 0.19 5.68
C MET A 51 17.03 -0.99 5.27
N VAL A 52 18.35 -0.84 5.33
CA VAL A 52 19.31 -1.88 4.90
C VAL A 52 19.02 -3.26 5.51
N PRO A 53 18.70 -3.42 6.81
CA PRO A 53 18.44 -4.75 7.36
C PRO A 53 17.17 -5.43 6.84
N GLN A 54 16.26 -4.71 6.15
CA GLN A 54 15.12 -5.33 5.48
C GLN A 54 15.52 -6.13 4.22
N LEU A 55 16.77 -6.02 3.78
CA LEU A 55 17.32 -6.79 2.67
C LEU A 55 17.76 -8.20 3.08
N THR A 56 17.69 -8.55 4.37
CA THR A 56 18.08 -9.87 4.87
C THR A 56 17.38 -10.98 4.07
N GLY A 57 18.18 -11.89 3.49
CA GLY A 57 17.68 -13.01 2.69
C GLY A 57 17.09 -12.63 1.33
N ARG A 58 17.49 -11.48 0.78
CA ARG A 58 17.02 -10.96 -0.52
C ARG A 58 18.18 -10.46 -1.35
N ASP A 59 18.08 -10.62 -2.67
CA ASP A 59 19.02 -10.01 -3.61
C ASP A 59 18.53 -8.61 -4.00
N VAL A 60 19.50 -7.74 -4.30
CA VAL A 60 19.23 -6.37 -4.75
C VAL A 60 19.81 -6.16 -6.13
N LEU A 61 18.95 -5.71 -7.05
CA LEU A 61 19.37 -5.31 -8.39
C LEU A 61 19.26 -3.81 -8.52
N THR A 62 20.33 -3.19 -9.01
CA THR A 62 20.37 -1.79 -9.40
C THR A 62 20.57 -1.68 -10.91
N VAL A 63 20.44 -0.48 -11.45
CA VAL A 63 20.61 -0.25 -12.91
C VAL A 63 21.98 -0.66 -13.41
N GLU A 64 23.01 -0.61 -12.57
CA GLU A 64 24.38 -1.05 -12.89
C GLU A 64 24.48 -2.55 -13.14
N GLY A 65 23.57 -3.33 -12.51
CA GLY A 65 23.54 -4.79 -12.65
C GLY A 65 22.66 -5.30 -13.79
N LEU A 66 22.02 -4.43 -14.59
CA LEU A 66 21.16 -4.86 -15.70
C LEU A 66 21.95 -5.27 -16.94
N ALA A 67 22.99 -4.55 -17.31
CA ALA A 67 23.88 -4.94 -18.43
C ALA A 67 24.68 -6.18 -18.04
N ASP A 68 24.99 -7.01 -19.04
CA ASP A 68 25.84 -8.18 -18.81
C ASP A 68 27.33 -7.78 -18.58
N ARG A 69 28.17 -8.78 -18.29
CA ARG A 69 29.61 -8.57 -18.04
C ARG A 69 30.39 -8.06 -19.26
N ASP A 70 29.86 -8.29 -20.45
CA ASP A 70 30.47 -7.86 -21.71
C ASP A 70 29.97 -6.46 -22.13
N GLY A 71 29.12 -5.84 -21.29
CA GLY A 71 28.53 -4.52 -21.52
C GLY A 71 27.34 -4.52 -22.47
N GLN A 72 26.78 -5.68 -22.82
CA GLN A 72 25.59 -5.76 -23.64
C GLN A 72 24.39 -5.27 -22.80
N LEU A 73 23.64 -4.34 -23.36
CA LEU A 73 22.47 -3.76 -22.72
C LEU A 73 21.36 -4.81 -22.52
N HIS A 74 20.74 -4.76 -21.34
CA HIS A 74 19.49 -5.50 -21.12
C HIS A 74 18.38 -5.02 -22.07
N PRO A 75 17.43 -5.86 -22.53
CA PRO A 75 16.35 -5.45 -23.40
C PRO A 75 15.59 -4.19 -22.97
N VAL A 76 15.41 -4.00 -21.66
CA VAL A 76 14.81 -2.78 -21.09
C VAL A 76 15.65 -1.54 -21.39
N GLN A 77 16.97 -1.64 -21.28
CA GLN A 77 17.87 -0.52 -21.57
C GLN A 77 17.89 -0.21 -23.07
N SER A 78 17.95 -1.24 -23.91
CA SER A 78 17.87 -1.10 -25.38
C SER A 78 16.57 -0.45 -25.82
N ALA A 79 15.42 -0.88 -25.27
CA ALA A 79 14.12 -0.29 -25.58
C ALA A 79 14.02 1.20 -25.21
N LEU A 80 14.61 1.61 -24.09
CA LEU A 80 14.68 3.03 -23.69
C LEU A 80 15.55 3.86 -24.65
N VAL A 81 16.63 3.29 -25.18
CA VAL A 81 17.51 3.94 -26.17
C VAL A 81 16.80 4.04 -27.52
N GLU A 82 16.23 2.96 -28.01
CA GLU A 82 15.55 2.87 -29.32
C GLU A 82 14.33 3.79 -29.40
N ALA A 83 13.64 4.03 -28.28
CA ALA A 83 12.47 4.92 -28.20
C ALA A 83 12.84 6.39 -27.91
N ASP A 84 14.12 6.76 -27.86
CA ASP A 84 14.57 8.09 -27.42
C ASP A 84 13.94 8.50 -26.07
N ALA A 85 13.78 7.54 -25.16
CA ALA A 85 13.03 7.69 -23.92
C ALA A 85 13.80 8.42 -22.81
N THR A 86 14.91 9.06 -23.13
CA THR A 86 15.74 9.79 -22.18
C THR A 86 16.17 11.16 -22.73
N GLN A 87 16.27 12.16 -21.84
CA GLN A 87 16.85 13.47 -22.15
C GLN A 87 17.93 13.82 -21.11
N CYS A 88 17.58 14.34 -19.93
CA CYS A 88 18.60 14.64 -18.92
C CYS A 88 19.17 13.39 -18.22
N GLY A 89 18.51 12.23 -18.33
CA GLY A 89 18.96 10.94 -17.81
C GLY A 89 18.69 10.72 -16.31
N PHE A 90 18.24 11.72 -15.55
CA PHE A 90 18.11 11.59 -14.09
C PHE A 90 17.08 10.54 -13.66
N CYS A 91 15.91 10.47 -14.32
CA CYS A 91 14.86 9.51 -14.01
C CYS A 91 15.05 8.14 -14.68
N THR A 92 15.91 8.06 -15.71
CA THR A 92 16.06 6.87 -16.56
C THR A 92 16.41 5.60 -15.78
N PRO A 93 17.35 5.61 -14.80
CA PRO A 93 17.63 4.42 -13.98
C PRO A 93 16.41 3.88 -13.25
N GLY A 94 15.60 4.78 -12.65
CA GLY A 94 14.38 4.39 -11.94
C GLY A 94 13.33 3.76 -12.86
N PHE A 95 13.13 4.33 -14.07
CA PHE A 95 12.24 3.72 -15.07
C PHE A 95 12.76 2.38 -15.56
N ALA A 96 14.07 2.25 -15.81
CA ALA A 96 14.66 0.98 -16.23
C ALA A 96 14.39 -0.13 -15.20
N MET A 97 14.53 0.17 -13.90
CA MET A 97 14.26 -0.79 -12.83
C MET A 97 12.77 -1.13 -12.70
N ALA A 98 11.88 -0.13 -12.83
CA ALA A 98 10.44 -0.37 -12.83
C ALA A 98 9.99 -1.22 -14.03
N MET A 99 10.50 -0.92 -15.23
CA MET A 99 10.24 -1.68 -16.46
C MET A 99 10.80 -3.09 -16.36
N PHE A 100 11.99 -3.26 -15.76
CA PHE A 100 12.57 -4.58 -15.51
C PHE A 100 11.65 -5.42 -14.62
N ALA A 101 11.25 -4.92 -13.45
CA ALA A 101 10.32 -5.64 -12.57
C ALA A 101 9.01 -5.99 -13.30
N PHE A 102 8.45 -5.04 -14.06
CA PHE A 102 7.25 -5.27 -14.86
C PHE A 102 7.46 -6.34 -15.94
N SER A 103 8.66 -6.43 -16.54
CA SER A 103 8.97 -7.45 -17.53
C SER A 103 8.99 -8.88 -16.98
N GLN A 104 9.20 -9.03 -15.67
CA GLN A 104 9.24 -10.33 -14.97
C GLN A 104 7.85 -10.82 -14.53
N ASP A 105 6.83 -9.97 -14.52
CA ASP A 105 5.51 -10.33 -13.96
C ASP A 105 4.71 -11.34 -14.78
N GLY A 106 5.07 -11.59 -16.04
CA GLY A 106 4.34 -12.53 -16.91
C GLY A 106 2.86 -12.19 -17.21
N GLY A 107 2.38 -11.04 -16.72
CA GLY A 107 0.97 -10.63 -16.82
C GLY A 107 0.54 -10.04 -18.16
N ILE A 108 -0.77 -9.77 -18.30
CA ILE A 108 -1.35 -9.10 -19.47
C ILE A 108 -0.77 -7.69 -19.60
N ARG A 109 -0.22 -7.38 -20.79
CA ARG A 109 0.40 -6.10 -21.10
C ARG A 109 -0.55 -5.22 -21.90
N GLY A 110 -1.44 -4.53 -21.18
CA GLY A 110 -2.26 -3.46 -21.72
C GLY A 110 -1.76 -2.09 -21.25
N ASP A 111 -2.27 -1.02 -21.85
CA ASP A 111 -1.89 0.35 -21.48
C ASP A 111 -2.11 0.65 -20.01
N ASP A 112 -3.21 0.17 -19.43
CA ASP A 112 -3.51 0.37 -17.99
C ASP A 112 -2.46 -0.27 -17.09
N THR A 113 -1.98 -1.48 -17.43
CA THR A 113 -0.96 -2.18 -16.64
C THR A 113 0.42 -1.54 -16.80
N ILE A 114 0.74 -1.00 -17.99
CA ILE A 114 1.96 -0.22 -18.22
C ILE A 114 1.91 1.07 -17.42
N HIS A 115 0.81 1.82 -17.48
CA HIS A 115 0.64 3.05 -16.72
C HIS A 115 0.75 2.78 -15.22
N GLU A 116 0.09 1.74 -14.70
CA GLU A 116 0.19 1.35 -13.29
C GLU A 116 1.63 1.01 -12.87
N ALA A 117 2.36 0.27 -13.71
CA ALA A 117 3.75 -0.11 -13.43
C ALA A 117 4.70 1.10 -13.41
N LEU A 118 4.45 2.09 -14.24
CA LEU A 118 5.30 3.27 -14.41
C LEU A 118 4.86 4.49 -13.59
N ALA A 119 3.63 4.51 -13.06
CA ALA A 119 3.06 5.64 -12.33
C ALA A 119 3.92 6.09 -11.12
N GLY A 120 4.74 5.18 -10.58
CA GLY A 120 5.66 5.46 -9.49
C GLY A 120 6.93 6.22 -9.88
N ASN A 121 7.12 6.55 -11.16
CA ASN A 121 8.33 7.19 -11.66
C ASN A 121 8.00 8.51 -12.35
N LEU A 122 8.64 9.60 -11.93
CA LEU A 122 8.41 10.93 -12.46
C LEU A 122 9.52 11.34 -13.43
N CYS A 123 9.12 11.89 -14.57
CA CYS A 123 10.00 12.52 -15.56
C CYS A 123 9.53 13.94 -15.88
N ARG A 124 10.45 14.90 -15.92
CA ARG A 124 10.13 16.30 -16.28
C ARG A 124 10.38 16.62 -17.76
N CYS A 125 11.20 15.83 -18.44
CA CYS A 125 11.75 16.19 -19.73
C CYS A 125 10.98 15.61 -20.93
N THR A 126 10.65 14.31 -20.89
CA THR A 126 10.23 13.53 -22.07
C THR A 126 8.73 13.64 -22.41
N GLY A 127 7.89 14.11 -21.48
CA GLY A 127 6.44 14.03 -21.62
C GLY A 127 5.88 12.59 -21.53
N TYR A 128 6.70 11.63 -21.03
CA TYR A 128 6.36 10.21 -20.74
C TYR A 128 6.11 9.33 -21.96
N ARG A 129 5.56 9.83 -23.05
CA ARG A 129 5.15 9.02 -24.21
C ARG A 129 6.25 8.09 -24.72
N PRO A 130 7.51 8.52 -24.95
CA PRO A 130 8.59 7.62 -25.40
C PRO A 130 8.87 6.51 -24.39
N ILE A 131 8.76 6.79 -23.09
CA ILE A 131 8.97 5.79 -22.00
C ILE A 131 7.87 4.73 -22.04
N VAL A 132 6.61 5.15 -22.20
CA VAL A 132 5.47 4.23 -22.31
C VAL A 132 5.59 3.37 -23.57
N GLU A 133 6.01 3.96 -24.70
CA GLU A 133 6.24 3.24 -25.96
C GLU A 133 7.38 2.22 -25.84
N ALA A 134 8.48 2.58 -25.18
CA ALA A 134 9.57 1.65 -24.86
C ALA A 134 9.05 0.45 -24.02
N CYS A 135 8.23 0.73 -23.00
CA CYS A 135 7.65 -0.33 -22.15
C CYS A 135 6.69 -1.23 -22.93
N ARG A 136 5.89 -0.66 -23.84
CA ARG A 136 4.92 -1.41 -24.68
C ARG A 136 5.61 -2.39 -25.62
N GLY A 137 6.78 -2.06 -26.13
CA GLY A 137 7.60 -2.91 -27.00
C GLY A 137 8.31 -4.07 -26.30
N LEU A 138 8.39 -4.07 -24.97
CA LEU A 138 9.12 -5.10 -24.23
C LEU A 138 8.43 -6.46 -24.32
N GLN A 139 9.23 -7.48 -24.61
CA GLN A 139 8.81 -8.87 -24.45
C GLN A 139 9.04 -9.36 -23.01
N PRO A 140 8.25 -10.33 -22.51
CA PRO A 140 8.57 -11.01 -21.28
C PRO A 140 10.00 -11.54 -21.32
N THR A 141 10.82 -11.15 -20.38
CA THR A 141 12.19 -11.64 -20.30
C THR A 141 12.21 -12.85 -19.38
N PRO A 142 12.70 -14.02 -19.81
CA PRO A 142 12.83 -15.18 -18.92
C PRO A 142 13.67 -14.82 -17.71
N ALA A 143 13.23 -15.25 -16.52
CA ALA A 143 13.91 -14.99 -15.25
C ALA A 143 15.40 -15.45 -15.19
N GLY A 144 15.84 -16.28 -16.13
CA GLY A 144 17.21 -16.78 -16.23
C GLY A 144 18.23 -15.82 -16.87
N CYS A 145 17.82 -14.63 -17.37
CA CYS A 145 18.75 -13.68 -17.98
C CYS A 145 19.63 -12.93 -16.97
N LEU A 146 19.24 -12.93 -15.71
CA LEU A 146 20.06 -12.39 -14.64
C LEU A 146 20.85 -13.56 -14.04
N ARG A 147 22.07 -13.72 -14.46
CA ARG A 147 23.00 -14.57 -13.72
C ARG A 147 23.18 -13.91 -12.35
N SER A 148 22.73 -14.62 -11.31
CA SER A 148 23.16 -14.29 -9.95
C SER A 148 24.70 -14.23 -9.99
N ASN A 149 25.29 -13.07 -9.71
CA ASN A 149 26.74 -12.97 -9.53
C ASN A 149 27.21 -13.72 -8.27
N HIS A 150 26.30 -14.42 -7.63
CA HIS A 150 26.53 -15.26 -6.48
C HIS A 150 26.72 -16.71 -6.93
N ASP A 151 27.96 -17.07 -7.23
CA ASP A 151 28.38 -18.46 -7.39
C ASP A 151 28.24 -19.28 -6.07
N ASP A 152 27.88 -18.59 -4.97
CA ASP A 152 27.75 -19.20 -3.63
C ASP A 152 26.31 -18.98 -3.08
N GLY A 153 25.35 -19.51 -3.75
CA GLY A 153 23.92 -19.70 -3.48
C GLY A 153 23.30 -19.58 -2.08
N ASN A 154 23.77 -18.71 -1.21
CA ASN A 154 23.23 -18.58 0.14
C ASN A 154 22.45 -17.27 0.39
N THR A 155 21.39 -17.05 -0.38
CA THR A 155 20.33 -16.06 -0.05
C THR A 155 19.31 -16.60 0.95
N SER A 156 19.64 -17.68 1.68
CA SER A 156 18.77 -18.18 2.72
C SER A 156 18.70 -17.19 3.88
N MET A 157 17.48 -16.98 4.40
CA MET A 157 17.32 -16.30 5.68
C MET A 157 18.21 -17.00 6.71
N PRO A 158 18.97 -16.23 7.53
CA PRO A 158 19.73 -16.83 8.63
C PRO A 158 18.79 -17.69 9.49
N ASP A 159 19.24 -18.89 9.87
CA ASP A 159 18.51 -19.74 10.79
C ASP A 159 18.27 -18.98 12.11
N GLY A 160 17.02 -18.72 12.43
CA GLY A 160 16.63 -17.98 13.64
C GLY A 160 16.51 -16.47 13.43
N ASN A 161 16.79 -15.71 14.50
CA ASN A 161 16.63 -14.25 14.52
C ASN A 161 17.92 -13.57 14.09
N ALA A 162 17.89 -12.82 13.00
CA ALA A 162 18.99 -11.91 12.67
C ALA A 162 18.92 -10.66 13.56
N VAL A 163 20.08 -10.20 14.05
CA VAL A 163 20.23 -9.01 14.86
C VAL A 163 21.34 -8.14 14.30
N TYR A 164 21.01 -6.92 13.93
CA TYR A 164 21.98 -5.94 13.43
C TYR A 164 22.18 -4.83 14.45
N ARG A 165 23.43 -4.42 14.66
CA ARG A 165 23.79 -3.37 15.61
C ARG A 165 24.63 -2.31 14.94
N ASN A 166 24.35 -1.06 15.28
CA ASN A 166 25.15 0.08 14.86
C ASN A 166 25.15 1.13 16.00
N GLY A 167 26.27 1.19 16.76
CA GLY A 167 26.31 1.94 18.01
C GLY A 167 25.21 1.46 18.96
N ASP A 168 24.39 2.38 19.45
CA ASP A 168 23.28 2.11 20.36
C ASP A 168 21.99 1.65 19.67
N GLN A 169 22.00 1.55 18.34
CA GLN A 169 20.85 1.10 17.58
C GLN A 169 20.86 -0.43 17.41
N VAL A 170 19.68 -1.05 17.59
CA VAL A 170 19.49 -2.47 17.34
C VAL A 170 18.30 -2.71 16.41
N PHE A 171 18.49 -3.58 15.44
CA PHE A 171 17.45 -4.03 14.54
C PHE A 171 17.30 -5.54 14.65
N HIS A 172 16.12 -6.00 15.02
CA HIS A 172 15.76 -7.41 15.13
C HIS A 172 14.94 -7.82 13.93
N ALA A 173 15.30 -8.93 13.29
CA ALA A 173 14.57 -9.58 12.21
C ALA A 173 14.16 -11.01 12.63
N PRO A 174 13.12 -11.16 13.47
CA PRO A 174 12.62 -12.47 13.87
C PRO A 174 11.99 -13.21 12.69
N THR A 175 12.14 -14.53 12.64
CA THR A 175 11.62 -15.39 11.57
C THR A 175 10.40 -16.22 12.01
N SER A 176 9.96 -16.08 13.27
CA SER A 176 8.78 -16.78 13.79
C SER A 176 7.93 -15.91 14.72
N LEU A 177 6.65 -16.25 14.85
CA LEU A 177 5.73 -15.57 15.78
C LEU A 177 6.18 -15.67 17.23
N ASP A 178 6.76 -16.80 17.64
CA ASP A 178 7.25 -16.99 19.01
C ASP A 178 8.45 -16.09 19.31
N ALA A 179 9.35 -15.93 18.35
CA ALA A 179 10.48 -15.01 18.47
C ALA A 179 9.99 -13.55 18.54
N LEU A 180 9.05 -13.15 17.69
CA LEU A 180 8.44 -11.82 17.74
C LEU A 180 7.77 -11.57 19.09
N THR A 181 7.01 -12.53 19.60
CA THR A 181 6.32 -12.43 20.89
C THR A 181 7.30 -12.21 22.04
N ARG A 182 8.39 -12.98 22.08
CA ARG A 182 9.45 -12.79 23.09
C ARG A 182 10.12 -11.42 22.97
N LEU A 183 10.52 -11.03 21.76
CA LEU A 183 11.16 -9.73 21.53
C LEU A 183 10.24 -8.58 21.94
N ARG A 184 8.95 -8.67 21.64
CA ARG A 184 7.98 -7.63 21.98
C ARG A 184 7.80 -7.47 23.49
N THR A 185 7.86 -8.59 24.25
CA THR A 185 7.84 -8.57 25.71
C THR A 185 9.13 -7.99 26.29
N GLN A 186 10.29 -8.32 25.71
CA GLN A 186 11.59 -7.83 26.17
C GLN A 186 11.84 -6.37 25.79
N HIS A 187 11.29 -5.91 24.66
CA HIS A 187 11.48 -4.58 24.09
C HIS A 187 10.14 -3.91 23.79
N PRO A 188 9.32 -3.57 24.81
CA PRO A 188 7.98 -3.01 24.60
C PRO A 188 8.00 -1.63 23.90
N ASP A 189 9.11 -0.90 24.03
CA ASP A 189 9.30 0.41 23.40
C ASP A 189 9.92 0.34 22.01
N ALA A 190 10.32 -0.86 21.53
CA ALA A 190 10.86 -1.02 20.19
C ALA A 190 9.81 -0.70 19.12
N ILE A 191 10.25 -0.02 18.06
CA ILE A 191 9.38 0.28 16.91
C ILE A 191 9.08 -1.01 16.14
N LEU A 192 7.79 -1.33 15.97
CA LEU A 192 7.38 -2.41 15.05
C LEU A 192 7.41 -1.89 13.61
N LEU A 193 8.21 -2.53 12.78
CA LEU A 193 8.38 -2.20 11.37
C LEU A 193 7.72 -3.27 10.50
N GLY A 194 6.70 -2.89 9.74
CA GLY A 194 6.16 -3.70 8.64
C GLY A 194 6.92 -3.41 7.34
N GLY A 195 6.25 -2.83 6.36
CA GLY A 195 6.86 -2.45 5.08
C GLY A 195 7.78 -1.23 5.13
N GLY A 196 7.60 -0.36 6.10
CA GLY A 196 8.48 0.80 6.30
C GLY A 196 8.09 2.07 5.55
N THR A 197 7.04 2.07 4.75
CA THR A 197 6.68 3.20 3.87
C THR A 197 6.23 4.48 4.60
N ASP A 198 5.80 4.40 5.85
CA ASP A 198 5.57 5.57 6.72
C ASP A 198 6.79 5.84 7.62
N LEU A 199 7.32 4.81 8.28
CA LEU A 199 8.47 4.95 9.18
C LEU A 199 9.76 5.31 8.44
N GLY A 200 9.92 4.89 7.20
CA GLY A 200 11.04 5.24 6.35
C GLY A 200 11.19 6.74 6.14
N LEU A 201 10.08 7.49 6.11
CA LEU A 201 10.10 8.95 6.02
C LEU A 201 10.79 9.60 7.22
N ARG A 202 10.62 9.05 8.41
CA ARG A 202 11.30 9.54 9.62
C ARG A 202 12.81 9.33 9.54
N VAL A 203 13.27 8.27 8.87
CA VAL A 203 14.69 8.03 8.64
C VAL A 203 15.23 8.91 7.52
N SER A 204 14.55 8.94 6.36
CA SER A 204 15.05 9.62 5.16
C SER A 204 14.95 11.15 5.25
N LYS A 205 13.84 11.68 5.77
CA LYS A 205 13.55 13.13 5.83
C LYS A 205 13.87 13.74 7.18
N GLU A 206 13.41 13.10 8.27
CA GLU A 206 13.56 13.64 9.61
C GLU A 206 14.89 13.25 10.25
N ARG A 207 15.66 12.33 9.63
CA ARG A 207 16.94 11.80 10.12
C ARG A 207 16.85 11.18 11.51
N VAL A 208 15.68 10.61 11.85
CA VAL A 208 15.46 9.94 13.14
C VAL A 208 16.26 8.64 13.19
N ALA A 209 16.99 8.46 14.28
CA ALA A 209 17.65 7.22 14.65
C ALA A 209 16.77 6.48 15.66
N PHE A 210 16.20 5.34 15.27
CA PHE A 210 15.41 4.49 16.19
C PHE A 210 16.36 3.65 17.05
N PRO A 211 16.24 3.70 18.42
CA PRO A 211 17.10 2.90 19.30
C PRO A 211 16.89 1.39 19.08
N ALA A 212 15.64 0.96 18.94
CA ALA A 212 15.30 -0.44 18.71
C ALA A 212 14.18 -0.59 17.66
N VAL A 213 14.37 -1.49 16.70
CA VAL A 213 13.39 -1.82 15.67
C VAL A 213 13.19 -3.33 15.65
N ILE A 214 11.93 -3.79 15.57
CA ILE A 214 11.57 -5.18 15.32
C ILE A 214 10.83 -5.26 13.99
N TRP A 215 11.44 -5.92 13.00
CA TRP A 215 10.88 -6.05 11.66
C TRP A 215 10.03 -7.33 11.53
N THR A 216 8.77 -7.17 11.15
CA THR A 216 7.83 -8.29 11.01
C THR A 216 7.86 -8.97 9.65
N GLY A 217 8.51 -8.35 8.65
CA GLY A 217 8.47 -8.81 7.25
C GLY A 217 9.24 -10.10 6.95
N ALA A 218 10.03 -10.62 7.90
CA ALA A 218 10.70 -11.91 7.77
C ALA A 218 9.84 -13.10 8.23
N ILE A 219 8.70 -12.86 8.88
CA ILE A 219 7.86 -13.89 9.50
C ILE A 219 6.85 -14.42 8.47
N ALA A 220 7.04 -15.66 8.02
CA ALA A 220 6.20 -16.27 6.99
C ALA A 220 4.71 -16.36 7.42
N GLU A 221 4.44 -16.68 8.68
CA GLU A 221 3.08 -16.80 9.22
C GLU A 221 2.29 -15.48 9.17
N LEU A 222 2.98 -14.34 9.23
CA LEU A 222 2.36 -13.03 9.09
C LEU A 222 2.12 -12.60 7.63
N LYS A 223 2.63 -13.33 6.66
CA LYS A 223 2.36 -13.08 5.22
C LYS A 223 1.16 -13.86 4.70
N VAL A 224 0.66 -14.82 5.46
CA VAL A 224 -0.43 -15.71 5.01
C VAL A 224 -1.69 -14.91 4.76
N ILE A 225 -2.25 -15.08 3.55
CA ILE A 225 -3.60 -14.62 3.18
C ILE A 225 -4.44 -15.87 2.96
N SER A 226 -5.64 -15.91 3.55
CA SER A 226 -6.52 -17.08 3.43
C SER A 226 -8.00 -16.71 3.41
N GLU A 227 -8.76 -17.48 2.66
CA GLU A 227 -10.21 -17.41 2.62
C GLU A 227 -10.78 -18.56 3.47
N LYS A 228 -11.36 -18.25 4.60
CA LYS A 228 -11.94 -19.23 5.53
C LYS A 228 -13.08 -18.63 6.31
N ASP A 229 -14.09 -19.44 6.66
CA ASP A 229 -15.23 -19.05 7.50
C ASP A 229 -15.94 -17.78 6.99
N ALA A 230 -16.20 -17.75 5.68
CA ALA A 230 -16.82 -16.62 4.98
C ALA A 230 -16.08 -15.28 5.25
N ALA A 231 -14.77 -15.32 5.38
CA ALA A 231 -13.94 -14.14 5.58
C ALA A 231 -12.59 -14.25 4.85
N LEU A 232 -12.05 -13.11 4.48
CA LEU A 232 -10.66 -12.94 4.04
C LEU A 232 -9.82 -12.59 5.26
N ARG A 233 -8.83 -13.43 5.59
CA ARG A 233 -7.84 -13.17 6.63
C ARG A 233 -6.56 -12.71 5.96
N ILE A 234 -6.03 -11.57 6.39
CA ILE A 234 -4.81 -10.93 5.88
C ILE A 234 -3.79 -10.88 7.03
N GLY A 235 -2.67 -11.57 6.88
CA GLY A 235 -1.57 -11.52 7.84
C GLY A 235 -0.92 -10.13 7.89
N ALA A 236 -0.37 -9.77 9.05
CA ALA A 236 0.10 -8.40 9.30
C ALA A 236 1.30 -7.96 8.43
N ALA A 237 2.07 -8.90 7.87
CA ALA A 237 3.19 -8.61 6.96
C ALA A 237 2.82 -8.76 5.47
N ALA A 238 1.57 -9.10 5.14
CA ALA A 238 1.10 -9.12 3.75
C ALA A 238 1.07 -7.70 3.18
N THR A 239 1.68 -7.51 2.02
CA THR A 239 1.76 -6.21 1.34
C THR A 239 0.46 -5.88 0.62
N TYR A 240 0.29 -4.63 0.20
CA TYR A 240 -0.85 -4.26 -0.64
C TYR A 240 -0.87 -5.07 -1.94
N SER A 241 0.30 -5.28 -2.56
CA SER A 241 0.42 -6.07 -3.78
C SER A 241 0.00 -7.53 -3.59
N ASP A 242 0.33 -8.14 -2.44
CA ASP A 242 -0.08 -9.52 -2.12
C ASP A 242 -1.60 -9.65 -1.93
N VAL A 243 -2.23 -8.61 -1.39
CA VAL A 243 -3.68 -8.63 -1.07
C VAL A 243 -4.53 -8.28 -2.28
N LEU A 244 -4.02 -7.52 -3.25
CA LEU A 244 -4.79 -7.04 -4.41
C LEU A 244 -5.56 -8.13 -5.16
N PRO A 245 -5.01 -9.32 -5.49
CA PRO A 245 -5.76 -10.36 -6.19
C PRO A 245 -7.01 -10.84 -5.43
N TYR A 246 -6.94 -10.88 -4.10
CA TYR A 246 -8.08 -11.26 -3.26
C TYR A 246 -9.13 -10.15 -3.19
N LEU A 247 -8.68 -8.88 -3.19
CA LEU A 247 -9.60 -7.74 -3.25
C LEU A 247 -10.29 -7.65 -4.61
N ASP A 248 -9.61 -7.93 -5.72
CA ASP A 248 -10.22 -8.00 -7.05
C ASP A 248 -11.35 -9.01 -7.09
N LYS A 249 -11.13 -10.17 -6.49
CA LYS A 249 -12.10 -11.25 -6.45
C LYS A 249 -13.34 -10.91 -5.60
N HIS A 250 -13.16 -10.30 -4.44
CA HIS A 250 -14.22 -10.16 -3.44
C HIS A 250 -14.73 -8.72 -3.25
N PHE A 251 -13.87 -7.72 -3.48
CA PHE A 251 -14.14 -6.31 -3.21
C PHE A 251 -13.57 -5.41 -4.33
N PRO A 252 -14.05 -5.52 -5.59
CA PRO A 252 -13.42 -4.83 -6.73
C PRO A 252 -13.27 -3.31 -6.54
N SER A 253 -14.24 -2.66 -5.89
CA SER A 253 -14.19 -1.23 -5.58
C SER A 253 -13.08 -0.88 -4.58
N PHE A 254 -12.80 -1.79 -3.62
CA PHE A 254 -11.67 -1.64 -2.70
C PHE A 254 -10.33 -1.84 -3.42
N ALA A 255 -10.24 -2.86 -4.27
CA ALA A 255 -9.05 -3.11 -5.09
C ALA A 255 -8.70 -1.89 -5.95
N ALA A 256 -9.69 -1.32 -6.65
CA ALA A 256 -9.51 -0.10 -7.46
C ALA A 256 -8.96 1.08 -6.63
N MET A 257 -9.43 1.24 -5.38
CA MET A 257 -8.92 2.26 -4.49
C MET A 257 -7.50 1.94 -4.01
N VAL A 258 -7.19 0.69 -3.65
CA VAL A 258 -5.85 0.27 -3.20
C VAL A 258 -4.80 0.49 -4.28
N ARG A 259 -5.12 0.28 -5.57
CA ARG A 259 -4.22 0.61 -6.69
C ARG A 259 -3.82 2.08 -6.73
N ARG A 260 -4.63 2.97 -6.15
CA ARG A 260 -4.35 4.40 -6.02
C ARG A 260 -3.64 4.78 -4.71
N ILE A 261 -3.22 3.81 -3.90
CA ILE A 261 -2.38 4.05 -2.72
C ILE A 261 -0.91 4.06 -3.14
N GLY A 262 -0.30 5.24 -3.14
CA GLY A 262 1.09 5.40 -3.54
C GLY A 262 1.36 4.85 -4.95
N SER A 263 2.58 4.41 -5.15
CA SER A 263 3.05 3.74 -6.37
C SER A 263 3.07 2.22 -6.18
N ARG A 264 3.37 1.49 -7.26
CA ARG A 264 3.65 0.05 -7.19
C ARG A 264 4.81 -0.24 -6.24
N GLN A 265 5.87 0.57 -6.26
CA GLN A 265 7.01 0.46 -5.35
C GLN A 265 6.59 0.59 -3.87
N ILE A 266 5.63 1.45 -3.58
CA ILE A 266 5.04 1.61 -2.25
C ILE A 266 4.16 0.41 -1.91
N ARG A 267 3.33 -0.07 -2.84
CA ARG A 267 2.42 -1.21 -2.59
C ARG A 267 3.16 -2.54 -2.41
N ASN A 268 4.33 -2.70 -3.01
CA ASN A 268 5.21 -3.86 -2.82
C ASN A 268 5.85 -3.92 -1.42
N LEU A 269 5.88 -2.81 -0.69
CA LEU A 269 6.43 -2.72 0.68
C LEU A 269 5.35 -2.51 1.73
N GLY A 270 4.44 -1.57 1.50
CA GLY A 270 3.41 -1.17 2.46
C GLY A 270 2.44 -2.31 2.77
N THR A 271 2.07 -2.46 4.06
CA THR A 271 1.19 -3.52 4.52
C THR A 271 -0.17 -2.96 5.00
N PHE A 272 -1.23 -3.75 4.88
CA PHE A 272 -2.54 -3.39 5.42
C PHE A 272 -2.49 -3.12 6.92
N ALA A 273 -1.80 -3.99 7.67
CA ALA A 273 -1.65 -3.82 9.11
C ALA A 273 -0.82 -2.59 9.46
N GLY A 274 0.21 -2.26 8.68
CA GLY A 274 0.99 -1.03 8.84
C GLY A 274 0.13 0.22 8.67
N ASN A 275 -0.73 0.27 7.63
CA ASN A 275 -1.66 1.38 7.43
C ASN A 275 -2.66 1.52 8.59
N LEU A 276 -3.21 0.39 9.06
CA LEU A 276 -4.11 0.37 10.21
C LEU A 276 -3.41 0.82 11.50
N ALA A 277 -2.19 0.33 11.77
CA ALA A 277 -1.41 0.68 12.97
C ALA A 277 -0.97 2.14 13.01
N THR A 278 -0.69 2.74 11.84
CA THR A 278 -0.39 4.18 11.73
C THR A 278 -1.57 5.05 12.17
N ALA A 279 -2.80 4.54 12.08
CA ALA A 279 -4.05 5.21 12.46
C ALA A 279 -4.15 6.64 11.89
N SER A 280 -3.68 6.82 10.65
CA SER A 280 -3.72 8.12 9.97
C SER A 280 -5.17 8.50 9.66
N PRO A 281 -5.59 9.76 9.87
CA PRO A 281 -6.93 10.21 9.47
C PRO A 281 -7.17 10.14 7.97
N ILE A 282 -6.10 10.04 7.18
CA ILE A 282 -6.12 9.91 5.72
C ILE A 282 -5.61 8.53 5.24
N GLY A 283 -5.58 7.53 6.13
CA GLY A 283 -5.26 6.15 5.78
C GLY A 283 -6.39 5.53 4.96
N ASP A 284 -6.15 5.32 3.67
CA ASP A 284 -7.20 4.99 2.69
C ASP A 284 -7.93 3.66 2.98
N THR A 285 -7.23 2.65 3.54
CA THR A 285 -7.86 1.35 3.81
C THR A 285 -8.78 1.36 5.02
N ILE A 286 -8.58 2.28 5.97
CA ILE A 286 -9.29 2.27 7.26
C ILE A 286 -10.81 2.44 7.10
N PRO A 287 -11.32 3.42 6.31
CA PRO A 287 -12.76 3.55 6.08
C PRO A 287 -13.37 2.30 5.42
N CYS A 288 -12.65 1.66 4.50
CA CYS A 288 -13.11 0.42 3.86
C CYS A 288 -13.23 -0.72 4.86
N LEU A 289 -12.22 -0.90 5.71
CA LEU A 289 -12.23 -1.90 6.77
C LEU A 289 -13.38 -1.67 7.76
N MET A 290 -13.64 -0.40 8.15
CA MET A 290 -14.76 -0.05 9.02
C MET A 290 -16.11 -0.34 8.38
N ALA A 291 -16.32 0.05 7.12
CA ALA A 291 -17.58 -0.19 6.41
C ALA A 291 -17.83 -1.67 6.17
N LEU A 292 -16.79 -2.46 5.93
CA LEU A 292 -16.88 -3.92 5.79
C LEU A 292 -17.06 -4.65 7.13
N GLY A 293 -16.95 -3.96 8.27
CA GLY A 293 -17.03 -4.59 9.59
C GLY A 293 -15.83 -5.49 9.88
N ALA A 294 -14.67 -5.10 9.40
CA ALA A 294 -13.43 -5.84 9.61
C ALA A 294 -13.00 -5.81 11.08
N GLU A 295 -12.28 -6.86 11.46
CA GLU A 295 -11.71 -7.06 12.79
C GLU A 295 -10.20 -7.15 12.71
N VAL A 296 -9.51 -6.65 13.75
CA VAL A 296 -8.08 -6.80 13.93
C VAL A 296 -7.80 -7.76 15.08
N LYS A 297 -6.97 -8.77 14.82
CA LYS A 297 -6.46 -9.69 15.82
C LYS A 297 -5.12 -9.20 16.31
N LEU A 298 -5.05 -8.95 17.61
CA LEU A 298 -3.84 -8.60 18.35
C LEU A 298 -3.30 -9.82 19.08
N ARG A 299 -1.98 -9.90 19.18
CA ARG A 299 -1.28 -11.01 19.86
C ARG A 299 -0.20 -10.47 20.78
N SER A 300 -0.05 -11.12 21.94
CA SER A 300 1.03 -10.94 22.89
C SER A 300 1.41 -12.28 23.52
N GLN A 301 2.34 -12.29 24.46
CA GLN A 301 2.70 -13.48 25.24
C GLN A 301 1.52 -14.00 26.09
N ALA A 302 0.66 -13.12 26.56
CA ALA A 302 -0.53 -13.49 27.36
C ALA A 302 -1.66 -14.12 26.51
N GLY A 303 -1.55 -14.12 25.17
CA GLY A 303 -2.56 -14.68 24.28
C GLY A 303 -2.94 -13.71 23.16
N SER A 304 -4.16 -13.86 22.63
CA SER A 304 -4.67 -13.00 21.57
C SER A 304 -6.07 -12.48 21.87
N ARG A 305 -6.38 -11.30 21.34
CA ARG A 305 -7.72 -10.69 21.39
C ARG A 305 -8.07 -10.08 20.04
N THR A 306 -9.36 -9.99 19.77
CA THR A 306 -9.89 -9.43 18.52
C THR A 306 -10.75 -8.21 18.84
N LEU A 307 -10.61 -7.16 18.03
CA LEU A 307 -11.38 -5.93 18.14
C LEU A 307 -11.94 -5.55 16.76
N PRO A 308 -13.15 -5.00 16.67
CA PRO A 308 -13.60 -4.28 15.48
C PRO A 308 -12.63 -3.13 15.14
N VAL A 309 -12.41 -2.87 13.84
CA VAL A 309 -11.49 -1.80 13.41
C VAL A 309 -11.92 -0.42 13.91
N ASP A 310 -13.22 -0.16 14.01
CA ASP A 310 -13.76 1.10 14.56
C ASP A 310 -13.49 1.27 16.08
N GLN A 311 -13.25 0.20 16.82
CA GLN A 311 -12.80 0.23 18.22
C GLN A 311 -11.27 0.19 18.35
N PHE A 312 -10.57 -0.25 17.32
CA PHE A 312 -9.11 -0.29 17.33
C PHE A 312 -8.48 1.10 17.17
N ILE A 313 -9.07 1.98 16.36
CA ILE A 313 -8.65 3.37 16.21
C ILE A 313 -9.28 4.20 17.33
N THR A 314 -8.45 4.76 18.22
CA THR A 314 -8.92 5.47 19.42
C THR A 314 -8.70 6.99 19.39
N GLY A 315 -8.02 7.50 18.35
CA GLY A 315 -7.75 8.93 18.20
C GLY A 315 -6.74 9.21 17.10
N TYR A 316 -6.32 10.46 16.99
CA TYR A 316 -5.31 10.88 16.03
C TYR A 316 -4.00 10.12 16.24
N ARG A 317 -3.65 9.25 15.27
CA ARG A 317 -2.49 8.36 15.32
C ARG A 317 -2.41 7.52 16.62
N LYS A 318 -3.58 7.13 17.16
CA LYS A 318 -3.67 6.31 18.37
C LYS A 318 -4.51 5.07 18.12
N THR A 319 -4.04 3.95 18.67
CA THR A 319 -4.73 2.66 18.59
C THR A 319 -4.93 2.07 19.99
N ALA A 320 -5.82 1.08 20.09
CA ALA A 320 -6.05 0.30 21.30
C ALA A 320 -4.98 -0.79 21.55
N MET A 321 -3.93 -0.86 20.72
CA MET A 321 -2.83 -1.81 20.85
C MET A 321 -2.01 -1.51 22.13
N ARG A 322 -1.76 -2.52 22.94
CA ARG A 322 -0.93 -2.41 24.14
C ARG A 322 0.56 -2.46 23.79
N PRO A 323 1.46 -1.98 24.65
CA PRO A 323 2.89 -1.99 24.37
C PRO A 323 3.50 -3.37 24.09
N ASP A 324 2.96 -4.44 24.66
CA ASP A 324 3.41 -5.83 24.47
C ASP A 324 2.73 -6.54 23.31
N GLU A 325 1.73 -5.89 22.64
CA GLU A 325 0.98 -6.47 21.55
C GLU A 325 1.58 -6.12 20.18
N PHE A 326 1.19 -6.93 19.20
CA PHE A 326 1.36 -6.66 17.77
C PHE A 326 0.12 -7.14 17.00
N ILE A 327 -0.08 -6.61 15.79
CA ILE A 327 -1.14 -7.09 14.90
C ILE A 327 -0.72 -8.45 14.33
N ASP A 328 -1.55 -9.48 14.57
CA ASP A 328 -1.41 -10.81 13.96
C ASP A 328 -2.02 -10.83 12.56
N SER A 329 -3.25 -10.37 12.45
CA SER A 329 -3.99 -10.36 11.18
C SER A 329 -5.19 -9.42 11.20
N ILE A 330 -5.70 -9.11 10.01
CA ILE A 330 -6.98 -8.43 9.78
C ILE A 330 -7.94 -9.46 9.17
N ARG A 331 -9.18 -9.51 9.68
CA ARG A 331 -10.25 -10.35 9.17
C ARG A 331 -11.33 -9.47 8.54
N ILE A 332 -11.60 -9.69 7.26
CA ILE A 332 -12.64 -8.96 6.51
C ILE A 332 -13.77 -9.95 6.19
N PRO A 333 -14.98 -9.77 6.71
CA PRO A 333 -16.12 -10.60 6.33
C PRO A 333 -16.38 -10.51 4.82
N LEU A 334 -16.57 -11.65 4.15
CA LEU A 334 -17.02 -11.67 2.76
C LEU A 334 -18.48 -11.21 2.69
N LEU A 335 -18.80 -10.45 1.64
CA LEU A 335 -20.12 -9.89 1.50
C LEU A 335 -21.12 -10.93 1.00
N PRO A 336 -22.29 -11.06 1.63
CA PRO A 336 -23.43 -11.72 1.05
C PRO A 336 -23.84 -11.08 -0.29
N ARG A 337 -24.48 -11.87 -1.18
CA ARG A 337 -24.87 -11.39 -2.53
C ARG A 337 -25.87 -10.24 -2.53
N ASP A 338 -26.59 -10.03 -1.44
CA ASP A 338 -27.59 -8.99 -1.25
C ASP A 338 -27.02 -7.66 -0.72
N ARG A 339 -25.70 -7.56 -0.67
CA ARG A 339 -25.00 -6.34 -0.23
C ARG A 339 -24.18 -5.72 -1.36
N VAL A 340 -24.17 -4.40 -1.38
CA VAL A 340 -23.31 -3.61 -2.26
C VAL A 340 -22.25 -2.91 -1.42
N PHE A 341 -20.99 -3.09 -1.83
CA PHE A 341 -19.86 -2.33 -1.27
C PHE A 341 -19.27 -1.42 -2.34
N LYS A 342 -19.08 -0.16 -1.98
CA LYS A 342 -18.40 0.84 -2.81
C LYS A 342 -17.40 1.63 -1.99
N ALA A 343 -16.24 1.90 -2.58
CA ALA A 343 -15.20 2.74 -2.02
C ALA A 343 -14.82 3.82 -3.03
N TYR A 344 -14.65 5.05 -2.54
CA TYR A 344 -14.31 6.21 -3.35
C TYR A 344 -13.15 6.98 -2.74
N LYS A 345 -12.17 7.33 -3.55
CA LYS A 345 -11.04 8.19 -3.19
C LYS A 345 -11.10 9.47 -3.98
N LEU A 346 -11.16 10.60 -3.29
CA LEU A 346 -11.00 11.92 -3.88
C LEU A 346 -9.62 12.48 -3.54
N SER A 347 -8.89 12.89 -4.55
CA SER A 347 -7.57 13.50 -4.47
C SER A 347 -7.38 14.49 -5.61
N LYS A 348 -6.38 15.36 -5.55
CA LYS A 348 -6.13 16.35 -6.60
C LYS A 348 -5.52 15.73 -7.85
N ARG A 349 -4.70 14.69 -7.69
CA ARG A 349 -4.14 13.88 -8.78
C ARG A 349 -4.75 12.48 -8.73
N PHE A 350 -4.71 11.76 -9.84
CA PHE A 350 -5.22 10.40 -9.87
C PHE A 350 -4.28 9.44 -9.12
N ASP A 351 -3.00 9.44 -9.49
CA ASP A 351 -1.98 8.59 -8.90
C ASP A 351 -1.13 9.31 -7.86
N GLN A 352 -0.58 8.54 -6.92
CA GLN A 352 0.40 8.97 -5.93
C GLN A 352 0.00 10.24 -5.16
N ASP A 353 -1.29 10.39 -4.87
CA ASP A 353 -1.76 11.56 -4.14
C ASP A 353 -2.47 11.17 -2.85
N ILE A 354 -2.24 11.97 -1.82
CA ILE A 354 -2.89 11.82 -0.53
C ILE A 354 -4.36 12.23 -0.68
N SER A 355 -5.25 11.41 -0.14
CA SER A 355 -6.67 11.65 -0.21
C SER A 355 -7.10 12.94 0.47
N THR A 356 -7.89 13.73 -0.23
CA THR A 356 -8.70 14.78 0.39
C THR A 356 -9.78 14.15 1.25
N LEU A 357 -10.42 13.11 0.70
CA LEU A 357 -11.53 12.39 1.29
C LEU A 357 -11.54 10.95 0.76
N VAL A 358 -11.75 9.99 1.64
CA VAL A 358 -12.14 8.62 1.31
C VAL A 358 -13.51 8.35 1.88
N ALA A 359 -14.40 7.73 1.11
CA ALA A 359 -15.69 7.24 1.58
C ALA A 359 -15.86 5.77 1.23
N ALA A 360 -16.36 4.99 2.17
CA ALA A 360 -16.69 3.60 1.98
C ALA A 360 -18.11 3.31 2.46
N PHE A 361 -18.85 2.58 1.66
CA PHE A 361 -20.25 2.28 1.87
C PHE A 361 -20.51 0.78 1.71
N ASN A 362 -21.19 0.19 2.68
CA ASN A 362 -21.69 -1.18 2.63
C ASN A 362 -23.18 -1.12 2.94
N ILE A 363 -24.02 -1.37 1.90
CA ILE A 363 -25.47 -1.20 1.98
C ILE A 363 -26.19 -2.46 1.56
N LYS A 364 -27.26 -2.81 2.29
CA LYS A 364 -28.24 -3.81 1.94
C LYS A 364 -29.55 -3.13 1.60
N ILE A 365 -30.02 -3.33 0.36
CA ILE A 365 -31.30 -2.83 -0.14
C ILE A 365 -32.18 -4.03 -0.43
N ASP A 366 -33.37 -4.06 0.15
CA ASP A 366 -34.35 -5.10 -0.06
C ASP A 366 -35.74 -4.49 -0.28
N GLY A 367 -36.39 -4.86 -1.39
CA GLY A 367 -37.66 -4.26 -1.81
C GLY A 367 -37.59 -2.73 -1.98
N GLY A 368 -36.43 -2.20 -2.43
CA GLY A 368 -36.22 -0.75 -2.57
C GLY A 368 -36.03 0.01 -1.26
N VAL A 369 -35.89 -0.69 -0.13
CA VAL A 369 -35.70 -0.11 1.21
C VAL A 369 -34.31 -0.45 1.73
N VAL A 370 -33.62 0.53 2.33
CA VAL A 370 -32.35 0.33 3.01
C VAL A 370 -32.57 -0.47 4.29
N ARG A 371 -32.14 -1.73 4.32
CA ARG A 371 -32.26 -2.60 5.50
C ARG A 371 -31.10 -2.41 6.47
N GLU A 372 -29.91 -2.29 5.93
CA GLU A 372 -28.69 -2.07 6.69
C GLU A 372 -27.73 -1.20 5.88
N VAL A 373 -27.05 -0.31 6.55
CA VAL A 373 -26.01 0.51 5.95
C VAL A 373 -24.89 0.74 6.94
N ARG A 374 -23.65 0.64 6.46
CA ARG A 374 -22.44 1.08 7.17
C ARG A 374 -21.71 2.05 6.26
N THR A 375 -21.41 3.21 6.80
CA THR A 375 -20.71 4.26 6.08
C THR A 375 -19.48 4.69 6.88
N ALA A 376 -18.35 4.84 6.23
CA ALA A 376 -17.15 5.31 6.91
C ALA A 376 -16.38 6.28 6.03
N PHE A 377 -15.75 7.27 6.69
CA PHE A 377 -15.04 8.34 6.01
C PHE A 377 -13.63 8.54 6.59
N GLY A 378 -12.66 8.81 5.70
CA GLY A 378 -11.33 9.29 6.02
C GLY A 378 -11.17 10.74 5.55
N GLY A 379 -10.35 11.53 6.24
CA GLY A 379 -10.14 12.96 5.93
C GLY A 379 -11.23 13.89 6.41
N MET A 380 -12.18 13.39 7.22
CA MET A 380 -13.34 14.16 7.69
C MET A 380 -13.24 14.54 9.18
N ALA A 381 -12.32 13.95 9.93
CA ALA A 381 -12.07 14.21 11.35
C ALA A 381 -10.61 13.91 11.71
N ALA A 382 -10.26 14.00 12.99
CA ALA A 382 -8.93 13.65 13.50
C ALA A 382 -8.59 12.15 13.32
N GLN A 383 -9.58 11.33 13.03
CA GLN A 383 -9.45 9.89 12.70
C GLN A 383 -10.48 9.50 11.65
N ALA A 384 -10.26 8.39 10.96
CA ALA A 384 -11.32 7.77 10.16
C ALA A 384 -12.44 7.31 11.10
N ALA A 385 -13.70 7.51 10.69
CA ALA A 385 -14.84 7.18 11.52
C ALA A 385 -16.08 6.84 10.68
N ARG A 386 -17.02 6.11 11.31
CA ARG A 386 -18.34 5.86 10.75
C ARG A 386 -19.25 7.09 10.90
N ALA A 387 -20.18 7.25 9.97
CA ALA A 387 -21.17 8.35 9.99
C ALA A 387 -22.48 7.84 10.60
N GLY A 388 -22.55 7.83 11.91
CA GLY A 388 -23.67 7.24 12.66
C GLY A 388 -25.02 7.92 12.41
N HIS A 389 -25.05 9.24 12.27
CA HIS A 389 -26.28 9.96 11.93
C HIS A 389 -26.74 9.66 10.50
N VAL A 390 -25.81 9.56 9.54
CA VAL A 390 -26.13 9.13 8.17
C VAL A 390 -26.73 7.74 8.15
N GLU A 391 -26.10 6.78 8.86
CA GLU A 391 -26.60 5.41 8.96
C GLU A 391 -28.01 5.33 9.57
N ALA A 392 -28.24 6.07 10.64
CA ALA A 392 -29.55 6.14 11.30
C ALA A 392 -30.65 6.75 10.42
N VAL A 393 -30.32 7.80 9.67
CA VAL A 393 -31.29 8.46 8.76
C VAL A 393 -31.62 7.58 7.57
N LEU A 394 -30.68 6.83 7.02
CA LEU A 394 -30.90 6.02 5.82
C LEU A 394 -31.58 4.67 6.13
N THR A 395 -31.34 4.08 7.30
CA THR A 395 -31.88 2.79 7.66
C THR A 395 -33.41 2.80 7.76
N GLY A 396 -34.09 1.87 7.09
CA GLY A 396 -35.54 1.76 7.04
C GLY A 396 -36.24 2.68 6.03
N ARG A 397 -35.48 3.54 5.31
CA ARG A 397 -36.05 4.45 4.30
C ARG A 397 -36.00 3.82 2.89
N PRO A 398 -36.94 4.24 2.00
CA PRO A 398 -36.81 3.94 0.58
C PRO A 398 -35.49 4.47 0.03
N TRP A 399 -34.83 3.68 -0.82
CA TRP A 399 -33.57 4.09 -1.46
C TRP A 399 -33.87 4.92 -2.72
N THR A 400 -34.17 6.18 -2.53
CA THR A 400 -34.55 7.16 -3.57
C THR A 400 -33.71 8.41 -3.46
N GLU A 401 -33.70 9.24 -4.49
CA GLU A 401 -33.02 10.53 -4.47
C GLU A 401 -33.55 11.46 -3.35
N ASP A 402 -34.87 11.43 -3.13
CA ASP A 402 -35.51 12.20 -2.06
C ASP A 402 -35.02 11.79 -0.66
N ALA A 403 -34.66 10.52 -0.46
CA ALA A 403 -34.09 10.08 0.81
C ALA A 403 -32.74 10.72 1.13
N LEU A 404 -32.06 11.25 0.12
CA LEU A 404 -30.79 11.97 0.23
C LEU A 404 -30.97 13.50 0.28
N ALA A 405 -32.21 14.00 0.28
CA ALA A 405 -32.46 15.43 0.47
C ALA A 405 -31.98 15.85 1.87
N GLY A 406 -31.18 16.91 1.95
CA GLY A 406 -30.63 17.41 3.21
C GLY A 406 -29.52 16.55 3.83
N ILE A 407 -28.99 15.54 3.13
CA ILE A 407 -27.91 14.65 3.63
C ILE A 407 -26.64 15.43 3.99
N ASP A 408 -26.43 16.61 3.38
CA ASP A 408 -25.32 17.52 3.69
C ASP A 408 -25.36 17.98 5.17
N VAL A 409 -26.56 18.27 5.67
CA VAL A 409 -26.78 18.70 7.06
C VAL A 409 -26.54 17.52 8.01
N VAL A 410 -26.94 16.32 7.63
CA VAL A 410 -26.75 15.10 8.43
C VAL A 410 -25.25 14.76 8.55
N ILE A 411 -24.49 14.83 7.45
CA ILE A 411 -23.03 14.60 7.46
C ILE A 411 -22.31 15.62 8.35
N ALA A 412 -22.78 16.87 8.39
CA ALA A 412 -22.21 17.92 9.26
C ALA A 412 -22.45 17.66 10.77
N GLN A 413 -23.39 16.76 11.13
CA GLN A 413 -23.56 16.30 12.52
C GLN A 413 -22.50 15.24 12.88
N ASP A 414 -22.10 14.39 11.92
CA ASP A 414 -21.08 13.35 12.13
C ASP A 414 -19.67 13.92 12.12
N PHE A 415 -19.39 14.93 11.28
CA PHE A 415 -18.03 15.36 10.99
C PHE A 415 -17.82 16.87 11.03
N LYS A 416 -16.65 17.27 11.53
CA LYS A 416 -16.13 18.65 11.50
C LYS A 416 -14.73 18.65 10.87
N PRO A 417 -14.65 18.53 9.52
CA PRO A 417 -13.37 18.47 8.85
C PRO A 417 -12.64 19.81 8.93
N MET A 418 -11.30 19.73 8.93
CA MET A 418 -10.45 20.93 8.84
C MET A 418 -10.31 21.41 7.39
N SER A 419 -10.02 22.71 7.22
CA SER A 419 -9.54 23.26 5.95
C SER A 419 -8.01 23.16 5.90
N ASP A 420 -7.48 22.65 4.80
CA ASP A 420 -6.06 22.56 4.52
C ASP A 420 -5.77 22.74 3.02
N HIS A 421 -4.51 22.56 2.60
CA HIS A 421 -4.11 22.65 1.19
C HIS A 421 -4.76 21.58 0.28
N ARG A 422 -5.40 20.53 0.83
CA ARG A 422 -6.10 19.46 0.08
C ARG A 422 -7.57 19.81 -0.17
N GLY A 423 -8.20 20.55 0.73
CA GLY A 423 -9.60 20.94 0.58
C GLY A 423 -10.12 21.75 1.76
N SER A 424 -11.09 22.61 1.51
CA SER A 424 -11.80 23.33 2.55
C SER A 424 -12.80 22.43 3.30
N THR A 425 -13.20 22.85 4.49
CA THR A 425 -14.29 22.22 5.26
C THR A 425 -15.55 22.05 4.41
N ASP A 426 -16.00 23.10 3.74
CA ASP A 426 -17.20 23.08 2.91
C ASP A 426 -17.08 22.13 1.71
N TYR A 427 -15.90 22.11 1.08
CA TYR A 427 -15.65 21.15 0.00
C TYR A 427 -15.76 19.71 0.49
N ARG A 428 -15.13 19.37 1.62
CA ARG A 428 -15.16 18.01 2.17
C ARG A 428 -16.58 17.57 2.54
N LEU A 429 -17.36 18.41 3.20
CA LEU A 429 -18.75 18.11 3.56
C LEU A 429 -19.62 17.90 2.31
N ARG A 430 -19.53 18.81 1.34
CA ARG A 430 -20.27 18.72 0.08
C ARG A 430 -19.85 17.48 -0.73
N ALA A 431 -18.55 17.21 -0.80
CA ALA A 431 -18.02 16.04 -1.50
C ALA A 431 -18.49 14.72 -0.86
N ALA A 432 -18.50 14.62 0.48
CA ALA A 432 -19.00 13.45 1.20
C ALA A 432 -20.49 13.20 0.89
N ALA A 433 -21.33 14.24 0.88
CA ALA A 433 -22.73 14.14 0.49
C ALA A 433 -22.89 13.68 -0.97
N ASN A 434 -22.09 14.24 -1.87
CA ASN A 434 -22.13 13.86 -3.29
C ASN A 434 -21.67 12.43 -3.53
N LEU A 435 -20.78 11.87 -2.71
CA LEU A 435 -20.41 10.45 -2.80
C LEU A 435 -21.58 9.53 -2.40
N LEU A 436 -22.45 9.92 -1.47
CA LEU A 436 -23.71 9.22 -1.19
C LEU A 436 -24.68 9.30 -2.36
N ARG A 437 -24.82 10.48 -3.00
CA ARG A 437 -25.64 10.63 -4.21
C ARG A 437 -25.09 9.80 -5.37
N ARG A 438 -23.76 9.75 -5.51
CA ARG A 438 -23.09 8.87 -6.48
C ARG A 438 -23.38 7.40 -6.21
N LEU A 439 -23.30 6.95 -4.95
CA LEU A 439 -23.66 5.58 -4.56
C LEU A 439 -25.11 5.27 -5.00
N HIS A 440 -26.05 6.19 -4.75
CA HIS A 440 -27.44 6.04 -5.17
C HIS A 440 -27.53 5.88 -6.70
N ALA A 441 -26.92 6.75 -7.47
CA ALA A 441 -26.91 6.69 -8.93
C ALA A 441 -26.36 5.37 -9.45
N GLU A 442 -25.23 4.88 -8.91
CA GLU A 442 -24.59 3.62 -9.32
C GLU A 442 -25.35 2.37 -8.89
N THR A 443 -26.22 2.45 -7.89
CA THR A 443 -27.02 1.31 -7.39
C THR A 443 -28.45 1.30 -7.90
N SER A 444 -28.96 2.43 -8.38
CA SER A 444 -30.33 2.56 -8.90
C SER A 444 -30.41 2.41 -10.42
N SER A 445 -29.31 2.61 -11.13
CA SER A 445 -29.23 2.49 -12.58
C SER A 445 -27.87 1.97 -13.02
N PRO A 446 -27.78 1.16 -14.09
CA PRO A 446 -26.50 0.70 -14.63
C PRO A 446 -25.81 1.87 -15.37
N CYS A 447 -25.30 2.85 -14.63
CA CYS A 447 -24.53 3.96 -15.19
C CYS A 447 -23.08 3.91 -14.71
N SER A 448 -22.15 4.19 -15.63
CA SER A 448 -20.77 4.47 -15.24
C SER A 448 -20.67 5.92 -14.78
N THR A 449 -20.14 6.12 -13.57
CA THR A 449 -19.86 7.45 -13.04
C THR A 449 -18.36 7.75 -13.03
N GLN A 450 -17.58 6.90 -13.67
CA GLN A 450 -16.13 7.05 -13.80
C GLN A 450 -15.81 7.94 -15.01
N VAL A 451 -15.14 9.07 -14.78
CA VAL A 451 -14.84 10.08 -15.82
C VAL A 451 -13.98 9.51 -16.95
N TRP A 452 -13.10 8.57 -16.66
CA TRP A 452 -12.22 7.92 -17.64
C TRP A 452 -12.88 6.79 -18.43
N SER A 453 -14.11 6.46 -18.16
CA SER A 453 -14.90 5.49 -18.92
C SER A 453 -15.87 6.16 -19.91
N LEU A 454 -15.78 7.49 -20.06
CA LEU A 454 -16.55 8.27 -21.02
C LEU A 454 -15.74 8.39 -22.36
#